data_5a2401d6cec4f79ad64f6f59a157493b
#
_entry.id   5a2401d6cec4f79ad64f6f59a157493b
#
_cell.length_a   1.000
_cell.length_b   1.000
_cell.length_c   1.000
_cell.angle_alpha   90.00
_cell.angle_beta   90.00
_cell.angle_gamma   90.00
#
_symmetry.space_group_name_H-M   'P 1'
#
loop_
_entity.id
_entity.type
_entity.pdbx_description
1 polymer ?
#
loop_
_entity_poly.entity_id
_entity_poly.type
_entity_poly.pdbx_seq_one_letter_code
_entity_poly.pdbx_strand_id
1 'polypeptide(L)'
;MPSAEDRFAISELLNRMAYYYDEGHLDDLAASFTADAVMSMQIAGGDMVGPFEGRDSIMELYRGAKAGQTDVRRHDITNVMFDASGESLAVISYLTLFATENAETKLLTTGVYRDQVGQIDGEWKITRRHIDLDSAY
;
A
#
# COMPACT_ATOMS: atom_id res chain seq x y z
N MET A 1 19.95 8.99 5.70
CA MET A 1 18.70 9.52 6.28
C MET A 1 18.00 10.37 5.20
N PRO A 2 16.71 10.18 4.94
CA PRO A 2 16.01 10.97 3.93
C PRO A 2 15.87 12.43 4.40
N SER A 3 15.93 13.34 3.44
CA SER A 3 15.70 14.77 3.68
C SER A 3 14.22 15.03 4.01
N ALA A 4 13.89 16.25 4.46
CA ALA A 4 12.50 16.63 4.65
C ALA A 4 11.71 16.57 3.32
N GLU A 5 12.36 16.97 2.22
CA GLU A 5 11.76 16.89 0.89
C GLU A 5 11.47 15.44 0.47
N ASP A 6 12.42 14.53 0.72
CA ASP A 6 12.24 13.10 0.45
C ASP A 6 11.08 12.53 1.29
N ARG A 7 11.02 12.89 2.57
CA ARG A 7 9.94 12.44 3.46
C ARG A 7 8.57 12.92 2.96
N PHE A 8 8.50 14.16 2.52
CA PHE A 8 7.27 14.71 1.95
C PHE A 8 6.87 13.94 0.68
N ALA A 9 7.82 13.73 -0.24
CA ALA A 9 7.56 13.04 -1.51
C ALA A 9 7.12 11.58 -1.29
N ILE A 10 7.74 10.88 -0.34
CA ILE A 10 7.37 9.50 -0.01
C ILE A 10 6.00 9.44 0.67
N SER A 11 5.72 10.36 1.59
CA SER A 11 4.39 10.44 2.22
C SER A 11 3.31 10.72 1.18
N GLU A 12 3.59 11.59 0.21
CA GLU A 12 2.69 11.87 -0.91
C GLU A 12 2.46 10.62 -1.76
N LEU A 13 3.51 9.83 -2.02
CA LEU A 13 3.40 8.55 -2.74
C LEU A 13 2.41 7.61 -2.03
N LEU A 14 2.54 7.42 -0.73
CA LEU A 14 1.66 6.53 0.04
C LEU A 14 0.22 7.03 0.00
N ASN A 15 0.00 8.32 0.17
CA ASN A 15 -1.32 8.92 0.13
C ASN A 15 -1.97 8.78 -1.24
N ARG A 16 -1.21 9.01 -2.31
CA ARG A 16 -1.72 8.85 -3.68
C ARG A 16 -2.04 7.42 -4.02
N MET A 17 -1.25 6.45 -3.58
CA MET A 17 -1.51 5.03 -3.80
C MET A 17 -2.85 4.61 -3.19
N ALA A 18 -3.14 5.06 -1.98
CA ALA A 18 -4.43 4.81 -1.34
C ALA A 18 -5.58 5.42 -2.15
N TYR A 19 -5.43 6.67 -2.57
CA TYR A 19 -6.42 7.37 -3.39
C TYR A 19 -6.63 6.67 -4.74
N TYR A 20 -5.54 6.30 -5.42
CA TYR A 20 -5.64 5.62 -6.72
C TYR A 20 -6.40 4.30 -6.61
N TYR A 21 -6.13 3.53 -5.56
CA TYR A 21 -6.82 2.27 -5.34
C TYR A 21 -8.30 2.51 -5.02
N ASP A 22 -8.59 3.42 -4.11
CA ASP A 22 -9.97 3.73 -3.71
C ASP A 22 -10.82 4.21 -4.89
N GLU A 23 -10.26 5.04 -5.76
CA GLU A 23 -10.96 5.62 -6.90
C GLU A 23 -10.85 4.79 -8.18
N GLY A 24 -10.13 3.68 -8.16
CA GLY A 24 -9.99 2.80 -9.32
C GLY A 24 -9.01 3.29 -10.38
N HIS A 25 -8.10 4.18 -10.02
CA HIS A 25 -7.03 4.66 -10.90
C HIS A 25 -5.88 3.64 -10.92
N LEU A 26 -6.15 2.46 -11.46
CA LEU A 26 -5.26 1.31 -11.29
C LEU A 26 -3.96 1.43 -12.11
N ASP A 27 -3.97 2.16 -13.22
CA ASP A 27 -2.73 2.40 -13.98
C ASP A 27 -1.78 3.32 -13.21
N ASP A 28 -2.31 4.34 -12.52
CA ASP A 28 -1.52 5.21 -11.64
C ASP A 28 -1.00 4.43 -10.42
N LEU A 29 -1.81 3.54 -9.87
CA LEU A 29 -1.38 2.66 -8.79
C LEU A 29 -0.23 1.76 -9.25
N ALA A 30 -0.34 1.16 -10.43
CA ALA A 30 0.72 0.34 -11.02
C ALA A 30 2.02 1.12 -11.18
N ALA A 31 1.94 2.36 -11.65
CA ALA A 31 3.11 3.24 -11.83
C ALA A 31 3.81 3.59 -10.51
N SER A 32 3.15 3.39 -9.37
CA SER A 32 3.72 3.62 -8.03
C SER A 32 4.67 2.50 -7.58
N PHE A 33 4.67 1.36 -8.24
CA PHE A 33 5.57 0.23 -7.98
C PHE A 33 6.68 0.17 -9.02
N THR A 34 7.86 -0.32 -8.61
CA THR A 34 8.88 -0.69 -9.58
C THR A 34 8.46 -1.94 -10.35
N ALA A 35 9.02 -2.16 -11.54
CA ALA A 35 8.66 -3.31 -12.38
C ALA A 35 8.91 -4.66 -11.69
N ASP A 36 9.93 -4.73 -10.84
CA ASP A 36 10.33 -5.92 -10.10
C ASP A 36 9.86 -5.92 -8.64
N ALA A 37 8.94 -5.05 -8.29
CA ALA A 37 8.43 -4.95 -6.92
C ALA A 37 7.83 -6.29 -6.44
N VAL A 38 7.88 -6.50 -5.14
CA VAL A 38 7.35 -7.70 -4.48
C VAL A 38 6.36 -7.29 -3.41
N MET A 39 5.23 -7.97 -3.34
CA MET A 39 4.23 -7.73 -2.31
C MET A 39 3.84 -9.02 -1.61
N SER A 40 3.64 -8.93 -0.30
CA SER A 40 3.14 -10.03 0.52
C SER A 40 2.16 -9.50 1.57
N MET A 41 1.39 -10.40 2.16
CA MET A 41 0.38 -10.04 3.14
C MET A 41 0.23 -11.14 4.18
N GLN A 42 -0.11 -10.75 5.40
CA GLN A 42 -0.59 -11.66 6.44
C GLN A 42 -1.85 -11.06 7.05
N ILE A 43 -2.78 -11.92 7.43
CA ILE A 43 -4.04 -11.53 8.05
C ILE A 43 -4.08 -12.13 9.43
N ALA A 44 -4.17 -11.29 10.46
CA ALA A 44 -4.25 -11.70 11.88
C ALA A 44 -3.11 -12.65 12.29
N GLY A 45 -1.90 -12.41 11.77
CA GLY A 45 -0.72 -13.25 12.06
C GLY A 45 -0.77 -14.65 11.46
N GLY A 46 -1.66 -14.90 10.52
CA GLY A 46 -1.80 -16.18 9.84
C GLY A 46 -0.70 -16.46 8.82
N ASP A 47 -0.95 -17.40 7.93
CA ASP A 47 -0.01 -17.78 6.88
C ASP A 47 0.25 -16.63 5.92
N MET A 48 1.46 -16.63 5.35
CA MET A 48 1.85 -15.66 4.34
C MET A 48 1.00 -15.83 3.08
N VAL A 49 0.40 -14.71 2.61
CA VAL A 49 -0.26 -14.62 1.31
C VAL A 49 0.74 -13.99 0.33
N GLY A 50 1.06 -14.69 -0.73
CA GLY A 50 2.15 -14.33 -1.63
C GLY A 50 3.44 -15.06 -1.26
N PRO A 51 4.64 -14.55 -1.65
CA PRO A 51 4.84 -13.25 -2.30
C PRO A 51 4.30 -13.19 -3.72
N PHE A 52 3.81 -12.00 -4.09
CA PHE A 52 3.45 -11.66 -5.48
C PHE A 52 4.67 -10.98 -6.09
N GLU A 53 5.32 -11.61 -7.03
CA GLU A 53 6.58 -11.15 -7.60
C GLU A 53 6.36 -10.43 -8.92
N GLY A 54 6.82 -9.18 -8.98
CA GLY A 54 6.67 -8.31 -10.13
C GLY A 54 5.38 -7.49 -10.09
N ARG A 55 5.47 -6.30 -10.69
CA ARG A 55 4.35 -5.36 -10.74
C ARG A 55 3.09 -5.95 -11.35
N ASP A 56 3.22 -6.74 -12.41
CA ASP A 56 2.06 -7.33 -13.09
C ASP A 56 1.30 -8.29 -12.16
N SER A 57 2.03 -9.10 -11.40
CA SER A 57 1.45 -10.02 -10.41
C SER A 57 0.74 -9.26 -9.29
N ILE A 58 1.35 -8.19 -8.81
CA ILE A 58 0.77 -7.31 -7.79
C ILE A 58 -0.53 -6.69 -8.30
N MET A 59 -0.51 -6.17 -9.52
CA MET A 59 -1.68 -5.50 -10.08
C MET A 59 -2.81 -6.46 -10.41
N GLU A 60 -2.51 -7.70 -10.73
CA GLU A 60 -3.52 -8.73 -10.89
C GLU A 60 -4.34 -8.93 -9.60
N LEU A 61 -3.65 -8.94 -8.45
CA LEU A 61 -4.31 -9.01 -7.14
C LEU A 61 -5.20 -7.78 -6.89
N TYR A 62 -4.68 -6.58 -7.12
CA TYR A 62 -5.44 -5.34 -6.91
C TYR A 62 -6.66 -5.25 -7.85
N ARG A 63 -6.50 -5.61 -9.12
CA ARG A 63 -7.61 -5.59 -10.09
C ARG A 63 -8.70 -6.58 -9.72
N GLY A 64 -8.31 -7.77 -9.27
CA GLY A 64 -9.27 -8.79 -8.81
C GLY A 64 -10.06 -8.33 -7.60
N ALA A 65 -9.38 -7.76 -6.61
CA ALA A 65 -10.03 -7.22 -5.41
C ALA A 65 -10.98 -6.07 -5.77
N LYS A 66 -10.56 -5.15 -6.63
CA LYS A 66 -11.39 -4.01 -7.04
C LYS A 66 -12.61 -4.45 -7.83
N ALA A 67 -12.46 -5.43 -8.72
CA ALA A 67 -13.56 -5.93 -9.54
C ALA A 67 -14.67 -6.58 -8.71
N GLY A 68 -14.33 -7.19 -7.58
CA GLY A 68 -15.31 -7.81 -6.68
C GLY A 68 -15.91 -6.86 -5.64
N GLN A 69 -15.47 -5.61 -5.62
CA GLN A 69 -15.90 -4.65 -4.61
C GLN A 69 -17.23 -4.02 -4.97
N THR A 70 -18.17 -4.00 -4.02
CA THR A 70 -19.50 -3.38 -4.19
C THR A 70 -19.69 -2.11 -3.37
N ASP A 71 -18.79 -1.87 -2.43
CA ASP A 71 -18.82 -0.72 -1.52
C ASP A 71 -17.86 0.38 -1.95
N VAL A 72 -17.95 1.54 -1.31
CA VAL A 72 -16.99 2.63 -1.45
C VAL A 72 -15.99 2.53 -0.31
N ARG A 73 -14.72 2.39 -0.64
CA ARG A 73 -13.64 2.22 0.36
C ARG A 73 -12.80 3.47 0.49
N ARG A 74 -12.29 3.66 1.72
CA ARG A 74 -11.32 4.70 2.03
C ARG A 74 -10.20 4.06 2.85
N HIS A 75 -8.99 4.07 2.30
CA HIS A 75 -7.77 3.63 2.98
C HIS A 75 -7.11 4.87 3.57
N ASP A 76 -7.17 5.00 4.90
CA ASP A 76 -6.52 6.10 5.60
C ASP A 76 -5.11 5.68 6.00
N ILE A 77 -4.11 6.44 5.57
CA ILE A 77 -2.70 6.19 5.86
C ILE A 77 -2.26 7.19 6.93
N THR A 78 -1.75 6.66 8.04
CA THR A 78 -1.32 7.48 9.18
C THR A 78 -0.01 6.96 9.76
N ASN A 79 0.57 7.69 10.72
CA ASN A 79 1.72 7.26 11.50
C ASN A 79 2.91 6.84 10.62
N VAL A 80 3.22 7.66 9.63
CA VAL A 80 4.31 7.38 8.69
C VAL A 80 5.66 7.58 9.40
N MET A 81 6.49 6.54 9.40
CA MET A 81 7.83 6.54 9.98
C MET A 81 8.84 6.05 8.95
N PHE A 82 10.07 6.53 9.06
CA PHE A 82 11.17 6.20 8.16
C PHE A 82 12.28 5.49 8.92
N ASP A 83 12.85 4.45 8.33
CA ASP A 83 13.98 3.72 8.89
C ASP A 83 15.04 3.52 7.81
N ALA A 84 16.16 4.19 7.96
CA ALA A 84 17.29 4.14 7.03
C ALA A 84 18.44 3.25 7.56
N SER A 85 18.19 2.41 8.56
CA SER A 85 19.23 1.57 9.16
C SER A 85 19.64 0.38 8.30
N GLY A 86 18.80 -0.05 7.36
CA GLY A 86 19.09 -1.14 6.43
C GLY A 86 19.70 -0.66 5.12
N GLU A 87 19.83 -1.57 4.14
CA GLU A 87 20.34 -1.25 2.82
C GLU A 87 19.36 -0.40 2.00
N SER A 88 18.07 -0.62 2.22
CA SER A 88 16.99 0.13 1.59
C SER A 88 16.30 1.02 2.60
N LEU A 89 15.73 2.12 2.14
CA LEU A 89 14.92 2.99 2.98
C LEU A 89 13.58 2.28 3.24
N ALA A 90 13.31 1.98 4.51
CA ALA A 90 12.04 1.41 4.94
C ALA A 90 11.08 2.51 5.38
N VAL A 91 9.80 2.30 5.09
CA VAL A 91 8.72 3.19 5.49
C VAL A 91 7.64 2.35 6.14
N ILE A 92 7.26 2.71 7.35
CA ILE A 92 6.20 2.02 8.09
C ILE A 92 5.05 2.99 8.26
N SER A 93 3.83 2.51 8.00
CA SER A 93 2.63 3.34 8.19
C SER A 93 1.47 2.48 8.67
N TYR A 94 0.48 3.13 9.27
CA TYR A 94 -0.76 2.48 9.67
C TYR A 94 -1.82 2.63 8.60
N LEU A 95 -2.62 1.58 8.45
CA LEU A 95 -3.80 1.55 7.60
C LEU A 95 -5.04 1.50 8.48
N THR A 96 -6.01 2.35 8.19
CA THR A 96 -7.38 2.22 8.70
C THR A 96 -8.30 2.19 7.49
N LEU A 97 -9.05 1.09 7.33
CA LEU A 97 -9.90 0.86 6.16
C LEU A 97 -11.37 1.01 6.54
N PHE A 98 -12.02 1.97 5.91
CA PHE A 98 -13.47 2.18 6.01
C PHE A 98 -14.16 1.76 4.73
N ALA A 99 -15.42 1.37 4.85
CA ALA A 99 -16.29 1.10 3.70
C ALA A 99 -17.67 1.68 3.93
N THR A 100 -18.27 2.20 2.86
CA THR A 100 -19.62 2.74 2.85
C THR A 100 -20.46 1.97 1.84
N GLU A 101 -21.57 1.42 2.28
CA GLU A 101 -22.54 0.74 1.44
C GLU A 101 -23.93 0.96 2.03
N ASN A 102 -24.92 1.20 1.19
CA ASN A 102 -26.29 1.47 1.62
C ASN A 102 -26.37 2.61 2.66
N ALA A 103 -25.62 3.68 2.41
CA ALA A 103 -25.52 4.88 3.26
C ALA A 103 -24.98 4.61 4.69
N GLU A 104 -24.34 3.47 4.92
CA GLU A 104 -23.73 3.12 6.19
C GLU A 104 -22.23 2.97 6.05
N THR A 105 -21.48 3.68 6.87
CA THR A 105 -20.00 3.61 6.89
C THR A 105 -19.56 2.75 8.07
N LYS A 106 -18.68 1.78 7.77
CA LYS A 106 -18.13 0.85 8.76
C LYS A 106 -16.62 0.85 8.72
N LEU A 107 -16.00 0.65 9.88
CA LEU A 107 -14.60 0.29 9.97
C LEU A 107 -14.49 -1.20 9.61
N LEU A 108 -13.71 -1.52 8.57
CA LEU A 108 -13.53 -2.91 8.13
C LEU A 108 -12.36 -3.58 8.84
N THR A 109 -11.19 -2.93 8.84
CA THR A 109 -9.98 -3.47 9.46
C THR A 109 -8.96 -2.37 9.68
N THR A 110 -7.93 -2.70 10.42
CA THR A 110 -6.72 -1.91 10.57
C THR A 110 -5.51 -2.75 10.20
N GLY A 111 -4.36 -2.10 10.00
CA GLY A 111 -3.15 -2.84 9.68
C GLY A 111 -1.93 -1.96 9.64
N VAL A 112 -0.83 -2.57 9.22
CA VAL A 112 0.46 -1.92 9.07
C VAL A 112 0.99 -2.21 7.66
N TYR A 113 1.37 -1.14 6.96
CA TYR A 113 2.17 -1.26 5.74
C TYR A 113 3.65 -1.19 6.10
N ARG A 114 4.41 -2.17 5.64
CA ARG A 114 5.87 -2.22 5.78
C ARG A 114 6.45 -2.16 4.38
N ASP A 115 6.91 -0.98 4.01
CA ASP A 115 7.34 -0.69 2.65
C ASP A 115 8.85 -0.49 2.58
N GLN A 116 9.42 -0.80 1.43
CA GLN A 116 10.73 -0.33 1.01
C GLN A 116 10.53 0.52 -0.24
N VAL A 117 11.28 1.61 -0.32
CA VAL A 117 11.17 2.56 -1.43
C VAL A 117 12.53 2.76 -2.08
N GLY A 118 12.51 3.10 -3.37
CA GLY A 118 13.67 3.46 -4.13
C GLY A 118 13.35 4.59 -5.10
N GLN A 119 14.39 5.29 -5.56
CA GLN A 119 14.24 6.33 -6.57
C GLN A 119 14.57 5.77 -7.95
N ILE A 120 13.66 5.93 -8.89
CA ILE A 120 13.82 5.55 -10.29
C ILE A 120 13.57 6.80 -11.13
N ASP A 121 14.60 7.23 -11.83
CA ASP A 121 14.55 8.46 -12.66
C ASP A 121 14.06 9.68 -11.87
N GLY A 122 14.51 9.78 -10.61
CA GLY A 122 14.15 10.89 -9.71
C GLY A 122 12.81 10.75 -9.01
N GLU A 123 12.04 9.71 -9.29
CA GLU A 123 10.74 9.47 -8.66
C GLU A 123 10.81 8.35 -7.62
N TRP A 124 10.20 8.57 -6.46
CA TRP A 124 10.07 7.54 -5.44
C TRP A 124 9.01 6.53 -5.83
N LYS A 125 9.34 5.23 -5.66
CA LYS A 125 8.45 4.11 -5.96
C LYS A 125 8.60 3.04 -4.90
N ILE A 126 7.57 2.22 -4.73
CA ILE A 126 7.59 1.05 -3.85
C ILE A 126 8.39 -0.06 -4.56
N THR A 127 9.41 -0.57 -3.89
CA THR A 127 10.18 -1.74 -4.33
C THR A 127 9.71 -3.00 -3.64
N ARG A 128 9.17 -2.89 -2.42
CA ARG A 128 8.63 -4.00 -1.65
C ARG A 128 7.53 -3.48 -0.73
N ARG A 129 6.42 -4.21 -0.65
CA ARG A 129 5.36 -3.94 0.32
C ARG A 129 4.98 -5.22 1.03
N HIS A 130 4.94 -5.17 2.36
CA HIS A 130 4.31 -6.20 3.18
C HIS A 130 3.15 -5.57 3.96
N ILE A 131 2.00 -6.21 3.92
CA ILE A 131 0.79 -5.72 4.58
C ILE A 131 0.43 -6.68 5.71
N ASP A 132 0.45 -6.19 6.95
CA ASP A 132 -0.07 -6.91 8.11
C ASP A 132 -1.46 -6.38 8.42
N LEU A 133 -2.49 -7.15 8.10
CA LEU A 133 -3.87 -6.81 8.49
C LEU A 133 -4.16 -7.42 9.87
N ASP A 134 -4.79 -6.63 10.73
CA ASP A 134 -5.13 -7.06 12.10
C ASP A 134 -6.31 -8.02 12.11
N SER A 135 -7.19 -7.94 11.11
CA SER A 135 -8.32 -8.84 10.96
C SER A 135 -8.72 -8.99 9.49
N ALA A 136 -9.38 -10.09 9.17
CA ALA A 136 -10.00 -10.28 7.86
C ALA A 136 -11.27 -9.40 7.74
N TYR A 137 -11.65 -9.14 6.50
CA TYR A 137 -12.88 -8.38 6.21
C TYR A 137 -13.57 -8.87 4.96
#